data_58ddd64d886a9ed0ef91bff7c997420e
#
_entry.id   58ddd64d886a9ed0ef91bff7c997420e
#
_cell.length_a   1.000
_cell.length_b   1.000
_cell.length_c   1.000
_cell.angle_alpha   90.00
_cell.angle_beta   90.00
_cell.angle_gamma   90.00
#
_symmetry.space_group_name_H-M   'P 1'
#
loop_
_entity.id
_entity.type
_entity.pdbx_description
1 polymer ?
#
loop_
_entity_poly.entity_id
_entity_poly.type
_entity_poly.pdbx_seq_one_letter_code
_entity_poly.pdbx_strand_id
1 'polypeptide(L)'
;MENVIELQHVKKEFRNFQIKDLSMTVKKGFVTGFIGGNGVGKSTTIKMIMNLLQPDSGKLSIFGLDYKKHEKDIKQRIGFVYDENVFYENLTMTEMKGIMKGSYARWDDDLFYYYVKLFELPLKQKIKSFSKGMMMKASLTFALSHHAELIIMDEPTSGLDPIFRRELLDILHNIMQDGEKTIFFSTHITTDLDRIADYIAFIHNGELMFSKEYYQIEEEYSIIKGSMELLDRDTEKEFIAIRRSNYGFEALTDNKARTAQIFGDSVLIEKATLEDIMYYTKKGAGQLASVNS
;
A
#
# COMPACT_ATOMS: atom_id res chain seq x y z
N MET A 1 -10.92 -11.80 -13.41
CA MET A 1 -10.21 -10.49 -13.45
C MET A 1 -8.73 -10.74 -13.69
N GLU A 2 -8.05 -9.88 -14.46
CA GLU A 2 -6.62 -9.99 -14.76
C GLU A 2 -5.79 -9.45 -13.59
N ASN A 3 -4.67 -10.13 -13.26
CA ASN A 3 -3.73 -9.65 -12.26
C ASN A 3 -2.56 -8.95 -12.95
N VAL A 4 -2.15 -7.80 -12.44
CA VAL A 4 -0.97 -7.08 -12.94
C VAL A 4 0.29 -7.39 -12.14
N ILE A 5 0.15 -7.74 -10.85
CA ILE A 5 1.23 -8.25 -10.00
C ILE A 5 0.78 -9.57 -9.41
N GLU A 6 1.65 -10.58 -9.46
CA GLU A 6 1.46 -11.86 -8.78
C GLU A 6 2.73 -12.26 -8.05
N LEU A 7 2.62 -12.46 -6.75
CA LEU A 7 3.64 -13.05 -5.90
C LEU A 7 3.13 -14.40 -5.42
N GLN A 8 3.94 -15.44 -5.57
CA GLN A 8 3.63 -16.82 -5.15
C GLN A 8 4.78 -17.35 -4.32
N HIS A 9 4.54 -17.55 -3.02
CA HIS A 9 5.48 -18.08 -2.05
C HIS A 9 6.84 -17.37 -2.04
N VAL A 10 6.81 -16.02 -2.21
CA VAL A 10 8.02 -15.21 -2.28
C VAL A 10 8.65 -15.10 -0.90
N LYS A 11 9.95 -15.43 -0.83
CA LYS A 11 10.76 -15.33 0.40
C LYS A 11 11.98 -14.46 0.18
N LYS A 12 12.35 -13.72 1.22
CA LYS A 12 13.59 -12.96 1.25
C LYS A 12 14.13 -12.89 2.67
N GLU A 13 15.36 -13.35 2.85
CA GLU A 13 16.02 -13.37 4.15
C GLU A 13 17.11 -12.30 4.23
N PHE A 14 17.17 -11.64 5.37
CA PHE A 14 18.22 -10.72 5.77
C PHE A 14 18.69 -11.11 7.18
N ARG A 15 19.81 -10.55 7.63
CA ARG A 15 20.38 -10.88 8.95
C ARG A 15 19.39 -10.72 10.10
N ASN A 16 18.54 -9.70 10.08
CA ASN A 16 17.64 -9.33 11.20
C ASN A 16 16.17 -9.23 10.78
N PHE A 17 15.83 -9.62 9.55
CA PHE A 17 14.48 -9.49 9.01
C PHE A 17 14.27 -10.50 7.88
N GLN A 18 13.05 -10.97 7.70
CA GLN A 18 12.70 -11.84 6.58
C GLN A 18 11.26 -11.59 6.07
N ILE A 19 11.08 -11.71 4.78
CA ILE A 19 9.79 -12.00 4.15
C ILE A 19 9.67 -13.52 4.13
N LYS A 20 8.68 -14.10 4.84
CA LYS A 20 8.64 -15.54 5.13
C LYS A 20 7.98 -16.36 4.02
N ASP A 21 6.79 -15.93 3.60
CA ASP A 21 6.00 -16.58 2.54
C ASP A 21 4.93 -15.60 2.04
N LEU A 22 5.32 -14.75 1.09
CA LEU A 22 4.44 -13.72 0.60
C LEU A 22 3.75 -14.18 -0.68
N SER A 23 2.44 -14.39 -0.60
CA SER A 23 1.58 -14.71 -1.75
C SER A 23 0.46 -13.71 -1.84
N MET A 24 0.45 -12.87 -2.89
CA MET A 24 -0.58 -11.85 -3.10
C MET A 24 -0.73 -11.52 -4.58
N THR A 25 -1.85 -10.90 -4.92
CA THR A 25 -2.13 -10.41 -6.27
C THR A 25 -2.60 -8.95 -6.23
N VAL A 26 -2.28 -8.20 -7.29
CA VAL A 26 -2.82 -6.86 -7.54
C VAL A 26 -3.68 -6.92 -8.80
N LYS A 27 -4.93 -6.51 -8.68
CA LYS A 27 -5.92 -6.56 -9.75
C LYS A 27 -5.77 -5.39 -10.70
N LYS A 28 -5.89 -5.65 -12.00
CA LYS A 28 -5.87 -4.61 -13.03
C LYS A 28 -7.07 -3.68 -12.90
N GLY A 29 -6.83 -2.38 -13.07
CA GLY A 29 -7.89 -1.36 -13.05
C GLY A 29 -8.32 -0.91 -11.66
N PHE A 30 -7.63 -1.36 -10.60
CA PHE A 30 -7.97 -1.04 -9.21
C PHE A 30 -6.80 -0.41 -8.45
N VAL A 31 -7.14 0.23 -7.33
CA VAL A 31 -6.17 0.72 -6.34
C VAL A 31 -6.00 -0.33 -5.24
N THR A 32 -4.79 -0.84 -5.09
CA THR A 32 -4.44 -1.73 -3.98
C THR A 32 -3.56 -1.00 -2.99
N GLY A 33 -4.06 -0.83 -1.76
CA GLY A 33 -3.29 -0.34 -0.62
C GLY A 33 -2.47 -1.45 0.02
N PHE A 34 -1.15 -1.24 0.14
CA PHE A 34 -0.24 -2.17 0.81
C PHE A 34 0.15 -1.59 2.17
N ILE A 35 -0.51 -2.06 3.23
CA ILE A 35 -0.40 -1.48 4.57
C ILE A 35 0.48 -2.31 5.50
N GLY A 36 1.03 -1.63 6.49
CA GLY A 36 1.82 -2.24 7.56
C GLY A 36 2.68 -1.21 8.27
N GLY A 37 3.16 -1.55 9.46
CA GLY A 37 4.05 -0.69 10.24
C GLY A 37 5.40 -0.45 9.55
N ASN A 38 6.25 0.37 10.17
CA ASN A 38 7.61 0.57 9.66
C ASN A 38 8.45 -0.70 9.86
N GLY A 39 9.30 -1.03 8.88
CA GLY A 39 10.21 -2.16 8.93
C GLY A 39 9.58 -3.55 8.72
N VAL A 40 8.28 -3.65 8.43
CA VAL A 40 7.59 -4.96 8.24
C VAL A 40 7.80 -5.60 6.86
N GLY A 41 8.45 -4.88 5.92
CA GLY A 41 8.79 -5.43 4.60
C GLY A 41 8.11 -4.77 3.40
N LYS A 42 7.36 -3.67 3.55
CA LYS A 42 6.69 -2.97 2.44
C LYS A 42 7.67 -2.57 1.33
N SER A 43 8.65 -1.73 1.65
CA SER A 43 9.65 -1.27 0.67
C SER A 43 10.52 -2.42 0.13
N THR A 44 10.77 -3.46 0.93
CA THR A 44 11.45 -4.69 0.48
C THR A 44 10.64 -5.39 -0.60
N THR A 45 9.33 -5.54 -0.40
CA THR A 45 8.41 -6.13 -1.36
C THR A 45 8.35 -5.30 -2.65
N ILE A 46 8.25 -3.97 -2.54
CA ILE A 46 8.28 -3.07 -3.70
C ILE A 46 9.61 -3.21 -4.47
N LYS A 47 10.75 -3.26 -3.78
CA LYS A 47 12.05 -3.47 -4.44
C LYS A 47 12.12 -4.81 -5.17
N MET A 48 11.49 -5.86 -4.67
CA MET A 48 11.38 -7.13 -5.40
C MET A 48 10.45 -7.01 -6.62
N ILE A 49 9.30 -6.35 -6.48
CA ILE A 49 8.38 -6.07 -7.60
C ILE A 49 9.07 -5.25 -8.70
N MET A 50 9.93 -4.30 -8.35
CA MET A 50 10.70 -3.47 -9.29
C MET A 50 11.96 -4.15 -9.84
N ASN A 51 12.24 -5.39 -9.47
CA ASN A 51 13.46 -6.13 -9.81
C ASN A 51 14.77 -5.43 -9.35
N LEU A 52 14.68 -4.61 -8.29
CA LEU A 52 15.84 -3.99 -7.63
C LEU A 52 16.45 -4.92 -6.57
N LEU A 53 15.69 -5.92 -6.17
CA LEU A 53 16.09 -6.96 -5.21
C LEU A 53 15.55 -8.30 -5.70
N GLN A 54 16.39 -9.33 -5.70
CA GLN A 54 15.94 -10.68 -6.08
C GLN A 54 15.37 -11.40 -4.86
N PRO A 55 14.21 -12.06 -4.96
CA PRO A 55 13.76 -12.99 -3.94
C PRO A 55 14.70 -14.20 -3.85
N ASP A 56 14.76 -14.83 -2.66
CA ASP A 56 15.56 -16.04 -2.46
C ASP A 56 14.82 -17.27 -2.96
N SER A 57 13.48 -17.25 -2.92
CA SER A 57 12.60 -18.28 -3.50
C SER A 57 11.23 -17.72 -3.82
N GLY A 58 10.39 -18.54 -4.48
CA GLY A 58 9.06 -18.17 -4.95
C GLY A 58 9.06 -17.68 -6.37
N LYS A 59 7.90 -17.20 -6.82
CA LYS A 59 7.70 -16.66 -8.18
C LYS A 59 7.11 -15.27 -8.09
N LEU A 60 7.58 -14.39 -8.96
CA LEU A 60 7.07 -13.04 -9.12
C LEU A 60 6.85 -12.77 -10.61
N SER A 61 5.65 -12.37 -10.98
CA SER A 61 5.32 -11.96 -12.34
C SER A 61 4.60 -10.60 -12.35
N ILE A 62 4.89 -9.81 -13.37
CA ILE A 62 4.23 -8.53 -13.62
C ILE A 62 3.61 -8.58 -15.02
N PHE A 63 2.32 -8.26 -15.12
CA PHE A 63 1.53 -8.42 -16.35
C PHE A 63 1.61 -9.85 -16.92
N GLY A 64 1.72 -10.86 -16.05
CA GLY A 64 1.93 -12.25 -16.45
C GLY A 64 3.33 -12.57 -17.01
N LEU A 65 4.26 -11.60 -16.98
CA LEU A 65 5.61 -11.73 -17.53
C LEU A 65 6.66 -11.96 -16.43
N ASP A 66 7.68 -12.76 -16.75
CA ASP A 66 8.86 -12.97 -15.92
C ASP A 66 9.94 -11.91 -16.22
N TYR A 67 10.43 -11.25 -15.18
CA TYR A 67 11.51 -10.26 -15.30
C TYR A 67 12.77 -10.78 -15.99
N LYS A 68 13.15 -12.05 -15.78
CA LYS A 68 14.36 -12.62 -16.40
C LYS A 68 14.34 -12.56 -17.93
N LYS A 69 13.13 -12.55 -18.52
CA LYS A 69 12.94 -12.58 -19.97
C LYS A 69 12.40 -11.27 -20.53
N HIS A 70 11.67 -10.49 -19.72
CA HIS A 70 10.85 -9.38 -20.19
C HIS A 70 11.07 -8.07 -19.40
N GLU A 71 12.25 -7.90 -18.78
CA GLU A 71 12.53 -6.76 -17.90
C GLU A 71 12.25 -5.40 -18.56
N LYS A 72 12.71 -5.23 -19.81
CA LYS A 72 12.50 -3.98 -20.55
C LYS A 72 11.02 -3.72 -20.80
N ASP A 73 10.28 -4.73 -21.24
CA ASP A 73 8.84 -4.59 -21.56
C ASP A 73 8.03 -4.28 -20.31
N ILE A 74 8.35 -4.93 -19.18
CA ILE A 74 7.71 -4.68 -17.89
C ILE A 74 7.98 -3.23 -17.45
N LYS A 75 9.26 -2.80 -17.45
CA LYS A 75 9.64 -1.45 -16.99
C LYS A 75 9.07 -0.33 -17.87
N GLN A 76 8.81 -0.57 -19.15
CA GLN A 76 8.15 0.38 -20.05
C GLN A 76 6.68 0.67 -19.66
N ARG A 77 6.05 -0.24 -18.93
CA ARG A 77 4.63 -0.18 -18.52
C ARG A 77 4.44 0.24 -17.07
N ILE A 78 5.53 0.41 -16.30
CA ILE A 78 5.48 0.81 -14.89
C ILE A 78 5.86 2.27 -14.74
N GLY A 79 5.03 3.04 -14.05
CA GLY A 79 5.38 4.32 -13.45
C GLY A 79 5.74 4.12 -11.98
N PHE A 80 6.90 4.60 -11.56
CA PHE A 80 7.34 4.48 -10.19
C PHE A 80 7.48 5.84 -9.51
N VAL A 81 6.92 5.95 -8.31
CA VAL A 81 6.93 7.17 -7.50
C VAL A 81 7.57 6.84 -6.14
N TYR A 82 8.74 7.38 -5.90
CA TYR A 82 9.51 7.20 -4.67
C TYR A 82 9.11 8.22 -3.60
N ASP A 83 9.27 7.83 -2.32
CA ASP A 83 9.24 8.77 -1.19
C ASP A 83 10.44 9.73 -1.21
N GLU A 84 11.59 9.29 -1.69
CA GLU A 84 12.83 10.07 -1.78
C GLU A 84 13.04 10.65 -3.18
N ASN A 85 13.84 11.72 -3.27
CA ASN A 85 14.22 12.29 -4.55
C ASN A 85 15.16 11.37 -5.32
N VAL A 86 14.71 10.90 -6.49
CA VAL A 86 15.48 10.06 -7.40
C VAL A 86 15.97 10.79 -8.65
N PHE A 87 15.62 12.08 -8.78
CA PHE A 87 15.99 12.89 -9.95
C PHE A 87 17.34 13.55 -9.76
N TYR A 88 17.98 13.90 -10.88
CA TYR A 88 19.19 14.72 -10.87
C TYR A 88 18.87 16.14 -10.40
N GLU A 89 19.26 16.46 -9.20
CA GLU A 89 18.89 17.71 -8.49
C GLU A 89 19.29 19.00 -9.21
N ASN A 90 20.37 18.96 -9.97
CA ASN A 90 20.89 20.13 -10.70
C ASN A 90 20.23 20.33 -12.06
N LEU A 91 19.37 19.42 -12.50
CA LEU A 91 18.60 19.54 -13.74
C LEU A 91 17.26 20.25 -13.50
N THR A 92 16.76 20.84 -14.58
CA THR A 92 15.40 21.37 -14.67
C THR A 92 14.43 20.27 -15.12
N MET A 93 13.11 20.51 -15.01
CA MET A 93 12.10 19.60 -15.57
C MET A 93 12.29 19.36 -17.07
N THR A 94 12.67 20.39 -17.82
CA THR A 94 12.92 20.27 -19.28
C THR A 94 14.12 19.38 -19.59
N GLU A 95 15.23 19.51 -18.85
CA GLU A 95 16.42 18.70 -19.02
C GLU A 95 16.17 17.25 -18.58
N MET A 96 15.49 17.06 -17.45
CA MET A 96 15.10 15.73 -16.97
C MET A 96 14.15 15.02 -17.95
N LYS A 97 13.21 15.76 -18.56
CA LYS A 97 12.36 15.26 -19.64
C LYS A 97 13.20 14.66 -20.78
N GLY A 98 14.28 15.32 -21.18
CA GLY A 98 15.17 14.83 -22.24
C GLY A 98 15.75 13.44 -21.94
N ILE A 99 16.13 13.19 -20.66
CA ILE A 99 16.64 11.90 -20.21
C ILE A 99 15.52 10.85 -20.21
N MET A 100 14.37 11.18 -19.63
CA MET A 100 13.23 10.27 -19.49
C MET A 100 12.68 9.86 -20.86
N LYS A 101 12.53 10.81 -21.79
CA LYS A 101 12.08 10.55 -23.16
C LYS A 101 12.95 9.52 -23.88
N GLY A 102 14.27 9.56 -23.67
CA GLY A 102 15.19 8.57 -24.26
C GLY A 102 15.04 7.15 -23.69
N SER A 103 14.44 7.02 -22.49
CA SER A 103 14.30 5.74 -21.78
C SER A 103 13.00 5.02 -22.08
N TYR A 104 11.94 5.75 -22.51
CA TYR A 104 10.61 5.20 -22.71
C TYR A 104 10.14 5.31 -24.16
N ALA A 105 9.83 4.16 -24.78
CA ALA A 105 9.40 4.09 -26.18
C ALA A 105 8.04 4.75 -26.44
N ARG A 106 7.15 4.75 -25.42
CA ARG A 106 5.80 5.33 -25.47
C ARG A 106 5.76 6.72 -24.82
N TRP A 107 6.88 7.45 -24.83
CA TRP A 107 6.90 8.80 -24.27
C TRP A 107 6.01 9.76 -25.07
N ASP A 108 5.23 10.56 -24.36
CA ASP A 108 4.28 11.52 -24.92
C ASP A 108 4.58 12.93 -24.39
N ASP A 109 5.06 13.80 -25.30
CA ASP A 109 5.39 15.18 -24.95
C ASP A 109 4.14 16.03 -24.63
N ASP A 110 3.01 15.78 -25.29
CA ASP A 110 1.77 16.54 -25.06
C ASP A 110 1.21 16.20 -23.68
N LEU A 111 1.26 14.93 -23.33
CA LEU A 111 0.85 14.44 -21.99
C LEU A 111 1.79 14.99 -20.89
N PHE A 112 3.11 15.04 -21.17
CA PHE A 112 4.05 15.67 -20.23
C PHE A 112 3.70 17.14 -19.97
N TYR A 113 3.48 17.94 -21.01
CA TYR A 113 3.14 19.35 -20.83
C TYR A 113 1.75 19.56 -20.25
N TYR A 114 0.81 18.67 -20.53
CA TYR A 114 -0.50 18.65 -19.87
C TYR A 114 -0.35 18.51 -18.34
N TYR A 115 0.41 17.53 -17.85
CA TYR A 115 0.61 17.34 -16.41
C TYR A 115 1.48 18.44 -15.79
N VAL A 116 2.48 18.94 -16.48
CA VAL A 116 3.26 20.10 -16.01
C VAL A 116 2.35 21.30 -15.76
N LYS A 117 1.42 21.56 -16.67
CA LYS A 117 0.44 22.64 -16.54
C LYS A 117 -0.57 22.37 -15.42
N LEU A 118 -1.12 21.15 -15.37
CA LEU A 118 -2.10 20.73 -14.36
C LEU A 118 -1.54 20.84 -12.94
N PHE A 119 -0.27 20.47 -12.75
CA PHE A 119 0.41 20.47 -11.46
C PHE A 119 1.18 21.77 -11.18
N GLU A 120 1.11 22.74 -12.08
CA GLU A 120 1.77 24.07 -11.97
C GLU A 120 3.29 23.94 -11.74
N LEU A 121 3.95 23.00 -12.42
CA LEU A 121 5.39 22.74 -12.25
C LEU A 121 6.25 23.71 -13.07
N PRO A 122 7.28 24.33 -12.47
CA PRO A 122 8.17 25.26 -13.17
C PRO A 122 9.17 24.50 -14.05
N LEU A 123 9.07 24.66 -15.37
CA LEU A 123 9.90 23.94 -16.35
C LEU A 123 11.40 24.28 -16.29
N LYS A 124 11.74 25.54 -15.91
CA LYS A 124 13.12 26.07 -15.94
C LYS A 124 13.80 26.12 -14.57
N GLN A 125 13.07 25.83 -13.50
CA GLN A 125 13.61 25.81 -12.15
C GLN A 125 14.32 24.48 -11.89
N LYS A 126 15.46 24.52 -11.18
CA LYS A 126 16.21 23.31 -10.83
C LYS A 126 15.41 22.46 -9.82
N ILE A 127 15.42 21.16 -10.03
CA ILE A 127 14.67 20.18 -9.22
C ILE A 127 15.06 20.25 -7.73
N LYS A 128 16.30 20.55 -7.39
CA LYS A 128 16.76 20.73 -5.99
C LYS A 128 16.01 21.79 -5.19
N SER A 129 15.32 22.71 -5.86
CA SER A 129 14.54 23.76 -5.21
C SER A 129 13.06 23.43 -5.07
N PHE A 130 12.65 22.22 -5.51
CA PHE A 130 11.27 21.77 -5.39
C PHE A 130 10.96 21.43 -3.94
N SER A 131 9.76 21.79 -3.48
CA SER A 131 9.20 21.24 -2.25
C SER A 131 8.93 19.72 -2.41
N LYS A 132 8.70 19.02 -1.30
CA LYS A 132 8.34 17.59 -1.35
C LYS A 132 7.08 17.37 -2.20
N GLY A 133 6.09 18.25 -2.10
CA GLY A 133 4.89 18.21 -2.93
C GLY A 133 5.15 18.42 -4.42
N MET A 134 6.00 19.39 -4.77
CA MET A 134 6.41 19.57 -6.17
C MET A 134 7.18 18.38 -6.72
N MET A 135 8.02 17.76 -5.88
CA MET A 135 8.75 16.55 -6.25
C MET A 135 7.80 15.38 -6.54
N MET A 136 6.78 15.20 -5.72
CA MET A 136 5.74 14.19 -5.92
C MET A 136 4.96 14.43 -7.22
N LYS A 137 4.54 15.68 -7.47
CA LYS A 137 3.89 16.09 -8.73
C LYS A 137 4.80 15.84 -9.95
N ALA A 138 6.11 16.11 -9.83
CA ALA A 138 7.09 15.83 -10.89
C ALA A 138 7.22 14.32 -11.15
N SER A 139 7.30 13.50 -10.10
CA SER A 139 7.35 12.03 -10.22
C SER A 139 6.13 11.47 -10.93
N LEU A 140 4.93 11.93 -10.56
CA LEU A 140 3.68 11.58 -11.25
C LEU A 140 3.68 12.04 -12.70
N THR A 141 4.14 13.27 -12.98
CA THR A 141 4.25 13.77 -14.36
C THR A 141 5.08 12.83 -15.22
N PHE A 142 6.27 12.42 -14.76
CA PHE A 142 7.12 11.49 -15.50
C PHE A 142 6.50 10.11 -15.64
N ALA A 143 5.91 9.57 -14.55
CA ALA A 143 5.26 8.26 -14.56
C ALA A 143 4.08 8.19 -15.55
N LEU A 144 3.31 9.26 -15.65
CA LEU A 144 2.11 9.31 -16.51
C LEU A 144 2.45 9.62 -17.97
N SER A 145 3.56 10.34 -18.23
CA SER A 145 3.94 10.80 -19.57
C SER A 145 4.45 9.69 -20.52
N HIS A 146 4.65 8.47 -20.04
CA HIS A 146 5.01 7.32 -20.88
C HIS A 146 3.89 6.26 -20.92
N HIS A 147 2.65 6.65 -20.60
CA HIS A 147 1.47 5.77 -20.57
C HIS A 147 1.65 4.55 -19.68
N ALA A 148 2.16 4.75 -18.46
CA ALA A 148 2.26 3.68 -17.47
C ALA A 148 0.88 3.06 -17.21
N GLU A 149 0.84 1.73 -17.21
CA GLU A 149 -0.36 0.94 -16.92
C GLU A 149 -0.45 0.57 -15.44
N LEU A 150 0.70 0.44 -14.78
CA LEU A 150 0.84 0.19 -13.35
C LEU A 150 1.65 1.33 -12.71
N ILE A 151 1.07 2.00 -11.74
CA ILE A 151 1.73 3.03 -10.95
C ILE A 151 2.04 2.43 -9.58
N ILE A 152 3.32 2.32 -9.25
CA ILE A 152 3.78 1.83 -7.95
C ILE A 152 4.26 3.04 -7.15
N MET A 153 3.78 3.16 -5.90
CA MET A 153 4.08 4.28 -5.02
C MET A 153 4.54 3.76 -3.66
N ASP A 154 5.73 4.17 -3.21
CA ASP A 154 6.24 3.81 -1.88
C ASP A 154 6.10 5.01 -0.94
N GLU A 155 5.19 4.92 0.03
CA GLU A 155 4.88 5.94 1.06
C GLU A 155 4.64 7.36 0.47
N PRO A 156 3.85 7.55 -0.61
CA PRO A 156 3.80 8.81 -1.36
C PRO A 156 3.23 9.99 -0.57
N THR A 157 2.46 9.73 0.48
CA THR A 157 1.84 10.76 1.33
C THR A 157 2.65 11.10 2.58
N SER A 158 3.69 10.31 2.87
CA SER A 158 4.54 10.48 4.04
C SER A 158 5.24 11.85 4.03
N GLY A 159 5.12 12.61 5.13
CA GLY A 159 5.76 13.93 5.27
C GLY A 159 5.19 15.03 4.38
N LEU A 160 4.07 14.82 3.72
CA LEU A 160 3.31 15.88 3.05
C LEU A 160 2.43 16.62 4.06
N ASP A 161 2.20 17.92 3.82
CA ASP A 161 1.20 18.66 4.58
C ASP A 161 -0.22 18.13 4.30
N PRO A 162 -1.17 18.32 5.23
CA PRO A 162 -2.51 17.72 5.11
C PRO A 162 -3.30 18.19 3.89
N ILE A 163 -3.06 19.43 3.39
CA ILE A 163 -3.78 19.99 2.24
C ILE A 163 -3.27 19.30 0.97
N PHE A 164 -1.96 19.28 0.77
CA PHE A 164 -1.36 18.66 -0.40
C PHE A 164 -1.58 17.14 -0.41
N ARG A 165 -1.56 16.48 0.77
CA ARG A 165 -1.89 15.07 0.90
C ARG A 165 -3.30 14.77 0.35
N ARG A 166 -4.29 15.60 0.68
CA ARG A 166 -5.64 15.47 0.14
C ARG A 166 -5.69 15.70 -1.36
N GLU A 167 -5.01 16.74 -1.85
CA GLU A 167 -4.90 17.04 -3.28
C GLU A 167 -4.30 15.86 -4.06
N LEU A 168 -3.25 15.22 -3.53
CA LEU A 168 -2.64 14.04 -4.13
C LEU A 168 -3.64 12.88 -4.26
N LEU A 169 -4.43 12.59 -3.22
CA LEU A 169 -5.44 11.53 -3.27
C LEU A 169 -6.53 11.84 -4.29
N ASP A 170 -6.96 13.09 -4.41
CA ASP A 170 -7.93 13.53 -5.42
C ASP A 170 -7.33 13.38 -6.84
N ILE A 171 -6.05 13.69 -7.05
CA ILE A 171 -5.33 13.45 -8.31
C ILE A 171 -5.31 11.95 -8.65
N LEU A 172 -4.96 11.09 -7.69
CA LEU A 172 -4.92 9.64 -7.89
C LEU A 172 -6.31 9.09 -8.22
N HIS A 173 -7.34 9.55 -7.52
CA HIS A 173 -8.73 9.19 -7.83
C HIS A 173 -9.11 9.56 -9.27
N ASN A 174 -8.77 10.78 -9.72
CA ASN A 174 -9.05 11.22 -11.08
C ASN A 174 -8.31 10.40 -12.14
N ILE A 175 -7.06 9.99 -11.87
CA ILE A 175 -6.27 9.15 -12.77
C ILE A 175 -6.90 7.76 -12.95
N MET A 176 -7.65 7.26 -11.96
CA MET A 176 -8.31 5.95 -11.99
C MET A 176 -9.66 5.95 -12.68
N GLN A 177 -10.23 7.12 -13.04
CA GLN A 177 -11.60 7.20 -13.59
C GLN A 177 -11.79 6.48 -14.92
N ASP A 178 -10.74 6.32 -15.73
CA ASP A 178 -10.79 5.61 -17.00
C ASP A 178 -10.74 4.07 -16.86
N GLY A 179 -10.37 3.55 -15.67
CA GLY A 179 -10.22 2.12 -15.39
C GLY A 179 -9.05 1.43 -16.12
N GLU A 180 -8.22 2.19 -16.84
CA GLU A 180 -7.10 1.63 -17.62
C GLU A 180 -5.84 1.47 -16.77
N LYS A 181 -5.68 2.27 -15.72
CA LYS A 181 -4.53 2.25 -14.85
C LYS A 181 -4.75 1.40 -13.61
N THR A 182 -3.66 0.96 -13.02
CA THR A 182 -3.64 0.25 -11.75
C THR A 182 -2.71 0.98 -10.81
N ILE A 183 -3.08 1.14 -9.56
CA ILE A 183 -2.22 1.74 -8.53
C ILE A 183 -1.91 0.70 -7.46
N PHE A 184 -0.63 0.52 -7.15
CA PHE A 184 -0.14 -0.21 -6.00
C PHE A 184 0.55 0.78 -5.04
N PHE A 185 -0.05 1.01 -3.90
CA PHE A 185 0.25 2.12 -3.00
C PHE A 185 0.65 1.61 -1.62
N SER A 186 1.93 1.70 -1.24
CA SER A 186 2.34 1.36 0.12
C SER A 186 2.16 2.54 1.06
N THR A 187 1.65 2.28 2.27
CA THR A 187 1.53 3.30 3.31
C THR A 187 1.42 2.69 4.71
N HIS A 188 1.83 3.45 5.71
CA HIS A 188 1.50 3.20 7.11
C HIS A 188 0.36 4.13 7.60
N ILE A 189 -0.12 5.06 6.74
CA ILE A 189 -1.17 6.04 7.02
C ILE A 189 -2.48 5.51 6.42
N THR A 190 -3.22 4.78 7.21
CA THR A 190 -4.43 4.05 6.76
C THR A 190 -5.54 4.94 6.26
N THR A 191 -5.70 6.14 6.85
CA THR A 191 -6.74 7.11 6.46
C THR A 191 -6.67 7.60 5.01
N ASP A 192 -5.53 7.42 4.33
CA ASP A 192 -5.44 7.72 2.90
C ASP A 192 -6.19 6.69 2.06
N LEU A 193 -6.12 5.43 2.48
CA LEU A 193 -6.70 4.31 1.76
C LEU A 193 -8.23 4.27 1.88
N ASP A 194 -8.78 4.77 2.99
CA ASP A 194 -10.23 4.91 3.17
C ASP A 194 -10.90 5.73 2.04
N ARG A 195 -10.10 6.50 1.28
CA ARG A 195 -10.59 7.38 0.21
C ARG A 195 -10.44 6.80 -1.19
N ILE A 196 -9.43 5.96 -1.42
CA ILE A 196 -9.06 5.57 -2.78
C ILE A 196 -8.89 4.07 -2.99
N ALA A 197 -8.75 3.26 -1.92
CA ALA A 197 -8.42 1.85 -2.08
C ALA A 197 -9.64 0.99 -2.36
N ASP A 198 -9.53 0.12 -3.36
CA ASP A 198 -10.48 -0.96 -3.67
C ASP A 198 -10.08 -2.25 -2.95
N TYR A 199 -8.77 -2.50 -2.81
CA TYR A 199 -8.17 -3.68 -2.17
C TYR A 199 -7.15 -3.26 -1.12
N ILE A 200 -7.07 -4.04 -0.05
CA ILE A 200 -6.05 -3.88 0.99
C ILE A 200 -5.26 -5.17 1.13
N ALA A 201 -3.95 -5.08 1.05
CA ALA A 201 -3.00 -6.11 1.43
C ALA A 201 -2.26 -5.67 2.70
N PHE A 202 -2.44 -6.40 3.79
CA PHE A 202 -1.83 -6.09 5.09
C PHE A 202 -0.65 -7.01 5.36
N ILE A 203 0.55 -6.44 5.52
CA ILE A 203 1.76 -7.16 5.91
C ILE A 203 2.16 -6.84 7.36
N HIS A 204 2.49 -7.88 8.13
CA HIS A 204 3.01 -7.77 9.48
C HIS A 204 4.13 -8.77 9.70
N ASN A 205 5.27 -8.33 10.27
CA ASN A 205 6.45 -9.16 10.55
C ASN A 205 6.91 -10.06 9.37
N GLY A 206 6.85 -9.52 8.15
CA GLY A 206 7.23 -10.22 6.92
C GLY A 206 6.23 -11.27 6.44
N GLU A 207 5.03 -11.30 6.98
CA GLU A 207 3.92 -12.18 6.58
C GLU A 207 2.72 -11.38 6.10
N LEU A 208 2.05 -11.89 5.08
CA LEU A 208 0.77 -11.33 4.64
C LEU A 208 -0.33 -11.80 5.60
N MET A 209 -0.96 -10.86 6.28
CA MET A 209 -2.07 -11.14 7.18
C MET A 209 -3.36 -11.39 6.39
N PHE A 210 -3.63 -10.55 5.40
CA PHE A 210 -4.72 -10.71 4.42
C PHE A 210 -4.47 -9.88 3.16
N SER A 211 -5.18 -10.25 2.09
CA SER A 211 -5.34 -9.44 0.87
C SER A 211 -6.80 -9.56 0.44
N LYS A 212 -7.60 -8.52 0.67
CA LYS A 212 -9.07 -8.53 0.52
C LYS A 212 -9.58 -7.26 -0.13
N GLU A 213 -10.79 -7.30 -0.65
CA GLU A 213 -11.53 -6.11 -1.04
C GLU A 213 -11.85 -5.24 0.18
N TYR A 214 -11.80 -3.92 0.02
CA TYR A 214 -11.96 -3.00 1.15
C TYR A 214 -13.30 -3.19 1.85
N TYR A 215 -14.40 -3.37 1.09
CA TYR A 215 -15.73 -3.57 1.67
C TYR A 215 -15.83 -4.87 2.50
N GLN A 216 -15.13 -5.95 2.11
CA GLN A 216 -15.09 -7.21 2.89
C GLN A 216 -14.45 -7.01 4.26
N ILE A 217 -13.40 -6.17 4.31
CA ILE A 217 -12.76 -5.82 5.59
C ILE A 217 -13.77 -5.09 6.50
N GLU A 218 -14.54 -4.16 5.94
CA GLU A 218 -15.56 -3.43 6.69
C GLU A 218 -16.70 -4.32 7.19
N GLU A 219 -17.02 -5.38 6.48
CA GLU A 219 -18.05 -6.34 6.89
C GLU A 219 -17.56 -7.35 7.92
N GLU A 220 -16.32 -7.81 7.81
CA GLU A 220 -15.77 -8.87 8.64
C GLU A 220 -15.22 -8.36 9.97
N TYR A 221 -14.46 -7.23 9.94
CA TYR A 221 -13.75 -6.73 11.12
C TYR A 221 -14.60 -5.77 11.93
N SER A 222 -14.58 -5.94 13.24
CA SER A 222 -15.28 -5.05 14.17
C SER A 222 -14.56 -4.92 15.51
N ILE A 223 -14.74 -3.77 16.15
CA ILE A 223 -14.36 -3.54 17.53
C ILE A 223 -15.54 -3.90 18.43
N ILE A 224 -15.29 -4.77 19.39
CA ILE A 224 -16.27 -5.26 20.36
C ILE A 224 -15.96 -4.66 21.72
N LYS A 225 -16.96 -4.05 22.35
CA LYS A 225 -16.84 -3.48 23.71
C LYS A 225 -17.88 -4.10 24.62
N GLY A 226 -17.45 -4.58 25.78
CA GLY A 226 -18.35 -5.25 26.75
C GLY A 226 -17.80 -5.29 28.17
N SER A 227 -18.64 -5.78 29.10
CA SER A 227 -18.24 -6.02 30.49
C SER A 227 -17.23 -7.17 30.58
N MET A 228 -16.31 -7.08 31.55
CA MET A 228 -15.33 -8.15 31.81
C MET A 228 -15.97 -9.50 32.16
N GLU A 229 -17.20 -9.50 32.68
CA GLU A 229 -17.96 -10.71 33.03
C GLU A 229 -18.32 -11.57 31.79
N LEU A 230 -18.31 -10.98 30.59
CA LEU A 230 -18.61 -11.66 29.33
C LEU A 230 -17.40 -12.41 28.76
N LEU A 231 -16.19 -12.17 29.30
CA LEU A 231 -14.98 -12.84 28.88
C LEU A 231 -14.69 -14.09 29.71
N ASP A 232 -14.65 -15.22 29.03
CA ASP A 232 -14.12 -16.49 29.52
C ASP A 232 -13.12 -17.08 28.53
N ARG A 233 -12.58 -18.27 28.83
CA ARG A 233 -11.59 -18.94 27.98
C ARG A 233 -12.08 -19.28 26.59
N ASP A 234 -13.36 -19.40 26.37
CA ASP A 234 -13.93 -19.77 25.08
C ASP A 234 -14.27 -18.52 24.26
N THR A 235 -14.86 -17.52 24.88
CA THR A 235 -15.17 -16.23 24.23
C THR A 235 -13.92 -15.44 23.87
N GLU A 236 -12.82 -15.55 24.63
CA GLU A 236 -11.54 -14.91 24.29
C GLU A 236 -10.95 -15.40 22.96
N LYS A 237 -11.23 -16.63 22.55
CA LYS A 237 -10.75 -17.21 21.27
C LYS A 237 -11.40 -16.59 20.03
N GLU A 238 -12.52 -15.90 20.20
CA GLU A 238 -13.24 -15.21 19.12
C GLU A 238 -12.59 -13.87 18.75
N PHE A 239 -11.52 -13.47 19.46
CA PHE A 239 -10.87 -12.19 19.27
C PHE A 239 -9.41 -12.34 18.83
N ILE A 240 -8.98 -11.51 17.89
CA ILE A 240 -7.58 -11.40 17.46
C ILE A 240 -6.71 -10.87 18.60
N ALA A 241 -7.21 -9.86 19.32
CA ALA A 241 -6.57 -9.33 20.52
C ALA A 241 -7.60 -8.61 21.40
N ILE A 242 -7.31 -8.55 22.69
CA ILE A 242 -8.18 -7.97 23.72
C ILE A 242 -7.41 -6.91 24.51
N ARG A 243 -8.03 -5.77 24.67
CA ARG A 243 -7.59 -4.71 25.61
C ARG A 243 -8.54 -4.70 26.81
N ARG A 244 -8.01 -5.00 27.99
CA ARG A 244 -8.76 -4.98 29.24
C ARG A 244 -8.57 -3.65 29.96
N SER A 245 -9.63 -3.15 30.61
CA SER A 245 -9.64 -1.95 31.45
C SER A 245 -10.50 -2.16 32.69
N ASN A 246 -10.47 -1.20 33.61
CA ASN A 246 -11.34 -1.21 34.80
C ASN A 246 -12.84 -1.09 34.45
N TYR A 247 -13.17 -0.69 33.22
CA TYR A 247 -14.54 -0.44 32.77
C TYR A 247 -15.10 -1.53 31.88
N GLY A 248 -14.28 -2.55 31.54
CA GLY A 248 -14.63 -3.61 30.59
C GLY A 248 -13.51 -3.94 29.64
N PHE A 249 -13.85 -4.58 28.52
CA PHE A 249 -12.91 -4.93 27.48
C PHE A 249 -13.26 -4.25 26.14
N GLU A 250 -12.22 -4.10 25.33
CA GLU A 250 -12.30 -3.74 23.91
C GLU A 250 -11.46 -4.74 23.12
N ALA A 251 -12.02 -5.35 22.08
CA ALA A 251 -11.39 -6.42 21.34
C ALA A 251 -11.63 -6.30 19.84
N LEU A 252 -10.68 -6.78 19.04
CA LEU A 252 -10.85 -6.90 17.58
C LEU A 252 -11.29 -8.32 17.24
N THR A 253 -12.36 -8.44 16.46
CA THR A 253 -12.77 -9.68 15.79
C THR A 253 -12.65 -9.55 14.27
N ASP A 254 -12.39 -10.66 13.58
CA ASP A 254 -12.48 -10.82 12.12
C ASP A 254 -13.75 -11.57 11.69
N ASN A 255 -14.66 -11.80 12.63
CA ASN A 255 -15.94 -12.47 12.39
C ASN A 255 -17.07 -11.80 13.15
N LYS A 256 -17.46 -10.63 12.65
CA LYS A 256 -18.57 -9.83 13.23
C LYS A 256 -19.86 -10.63 13.41
N ALA A 257 -20.22 -11.45 12.40
CA ALA A 257 -21.48 -12.21 12.44
C ALA A 257 -21.50 -13.23 13.59
N ARG A 258 -20.41 -13.97 13.77
CA ARG A 258 -20.26 -14.95 14.86
C ARG A 258 -20.24 -14.27 16.22
N THR A 259 -19.51 -13.16 16.35
CA THR A 259 -19.46 -12.40 17.60
C THR A 259 -20.85 -11.88 17.97
N ALA A 260 -21.63 -11.38 17.01
CA ALA A 260 -23.01 -10.97 17.24
C ALA A 260 -23.93 -12.13 17.70
N GLN A 261 -23.71 -13.34 17.17
CA GLN A 261 -24.46 -14.52 17.62
C GLN A 261 -24.12 -14.94 19.06
N ILE A 262 -22.84 -14.82 19.45
CA ILE A 262 -22.38 -15.24 20.79
C ILE A 262 -22.84 -14.25 21.87
N PHE A 263 -22.66 -12.96 21.63
CA PHE A 263 -22.85 -11.93 22.67
C PHE A 263 -24.20 -11.20 22.55
N GLY A 264 -24.89 -11.25 21.41
CA GLY A 264 -26.14 -10.54 21.16
C GLY A 264 -26.03 -9.05 21.51
N ASP A 265 -27.04 -8.55 22.23
CA ASP A 265 -27.14 -7.14 22.66
C ASP A 265 -26.29 -6.83 23.91
N SER A 266 -25.52 -7.81 24.44
CA SER A 266 -24.69 -7.62 25.64
C SER A 266 -23.40 -6.86 25.38
N VAL A 267 -23.02 -6.64 24.11
CA VAL A 267 -21.82 -5.93 23.68
C VAL A 267 -22.16 -4.83 22.69
N LEU A 268 -21.33 -3.79 22.67
CA LEU A 268 -21.36 -2.79 21.62
C LEU A 268 -20.42 -3.24 20.47
N ILE A 269 -20.96 -3.29 19.26
CA ILE A 269 -20.21 -3.64 18.05
C ILE A 269 -20.00 -2.37 17.22
N GLU A 270 -18.76 -1.94 17.09
CA GLU A 270 -18.36 -0.78 16.27
C GLU A 270 -17.58 -1.23 15.04
N LYS A 271 -17.65 -0.44 13.97
CA LYS A 271 -16.84 -0.67 12.77
C LYS A 271 -15.35 -0.51 13.11
N ALA A 272 -14.53 -1.51 12.77
CA ALA A 272 -13.09 -1.39 12.90
C ALA A 272 -12.51 -0.54 11.76
N THR A 273 -11.59 0.37 12.08
CA THR A 273 -10.77 1.07 11.10
C THR A 273 -9.56 0.21 10.72
N LEU A 274 -8.91 0.51 9.58
CA LEU A 274 -7.64 -0.14 9.23
C LEU A 274 -6.56 0.11 10.30
N GLU A 275 -6.60 1.26 10.99
CA GLU A 275 -5.70 1.57 12.11
C GLU A 275 -5.94 0.64 13.30
N ASP A 276 -7.21 0.40 13.65
CA ASP A 276 -7.57 -0.56 14.70
C ASP A 276 -7.08 -1.97 14.37
N ILE A 277 -7.29 -2.42 13.13
CA ILE A 277 -6.84 -3.73 12.67
C ILE A 277 -5.31 -3.86 12.81
N MET A 278 -4.56 -2.85 12.36
CA MET A 278 -3.09 -2.84 12.50
C MET A 278 -2.65 -2.84 13.98
N TYR A 279 -3.30 -2.03 14.81
CA TYR A 279 -2.97 -1.91 16.23
C TYR A 279 -3.21 -3.22 16.99
N TYR A 280 -4.40 -3.81 16.84
CA TYR A 280 -4.78 -5.04 17.55
C TYR A 280 -4.00 -6.25 17.04
N THR A 281 -3.73 -6.36 15.73
CA THR A 281 -2.89 -7.44 15.17
C THR A 281 -1.47 -7.40 15.77
N LYS A 282 -0.87 -6.21 15.87
CA LYS A 282 0.43 -6.04 16.52
C LYS A 282 0.41 -6.47 17.99
N LYS A 283 -0.66 -6.17 18.73
CA LYS A 283 -0.83 -6.58 20.12
C LYS A 283 -1.02 -8.09 20.27
N GLY A 284 -1.86 -8.70 19.45
CA GLY A 284 -2.10 -10.14 19.46
C GLY A 284 -0.84 -10.96 19.23
N ALA A 285 -0.01 -10.54 18.28
CA ALA A 285 1.30 -11.16 18.05
C ALA A 285 2.24 -11.07 19.28
N GLY A 286 2.19 -9.94 20.02
CA GLY A 286 2.96 -9.77 21.27
C GLY A 286 2.44 -10.63 22.43
N GLN A 287 1.14 -10.86 22.54
CA GLN A 287 0.55 -11.71 23.58
C GLN A 287 0.88 -13.19 23.35
N LEU A 288 0.87 -13.67 22.12
CA LEU A 288 1.29 -15.04 21.77
C LEU A 288 2.79 -15.29 22.04
N ALA A 289 3.64 -14.29 21.84
CA ALA A 289 5.06 -14.38 22.12
C ALA A 289 5.35 -14.46 23.66
N SER A 290 4.58 -13.78 24.49
CA SER A 290 4.74 -13.80 25.95
C SER A 290 4.17 -15.04 26.65
N VAL A 291 3.34 -15.85 25.97
CA VAL A 291 2.82 -17.14 26.47
C VAL A 291 3.79 -18.29 26.15
N ASN A 292 4.66 -18.12 25.15
CA ASN A 292 5.64 -19.12 24.70
C ASN A 292 7.07 -18.87 25.19
N SER A 293 7.28 -17.88 26.05
CA SER A 293 8.54 -17.56 26.76
C SER A 293 8.41 -17.90 28.25
#